data_6d5ec76a4226b0dd2f7a524767e3a9ca
#
_entry.id   6d5ec76a4226b0dd2f7a524767e3a9ca
#
_cell.length_a   1.000
_cell.length_b   1.000
_cell.length_c   1.000
_cell.angle_alpha   90.00
_cell.angle_beta   90.00
_cell.angle_gamma   90.00
#
_symmetry.space_group_name_H-M   'P 1'
#
loop_
_entity.id
_entity.type
_entity.pdbx_description
1 polymer ?
#
loop_
_entity_poly.entity_id
_entity_poly.type
_entity_poly.pdbx_seq_one_letter_code
_entity_poly.pdbx_strand_id
1 'polypeptide(L)'
;KYASLDGTEIAISESQERMAVVIDPKDREQFLKYAAEENLEATEVAVVTEDPRLVLSWRGKEIVNISRAFLDTNGAHQENDVFVEIPKAEDTPLKRSGDIADVKEKWLSTLSDLNACSQKGLVEMFDSSIGAASVLMPYGGKYQLTETQTMVAKLPVLEGKTDTVTMMSYGFDPYLSSWSRYHGAVYAVTESMAKIVASGGDFSKIRFTFQEYFRRMTGDPERWSQPFAALLGAYDAQIGFGLPSIGGKDSMSGTFNDIDVPPT
;
A
#
# COMPACT_ATOMS: atom_id res chain seq x y z
N LYS A 1 -7.66 -21.95 9.99
CA LYS A 1 -6.79 -22.40 8.90
C LYS A 1 -7.45 -23.57 8.14
N TYR A 2 -6.92 -23.92 6.99
CA TYR A 2 -7.50 -24.97 6.13
C TYR A 2 -7.47 -26.33 6.82
N ALA A 3 -8.48 -27.16 6.52
CA ALA A 3 -8.49 -28.55 6.90
C ALA A 3 -7.37 -29.32 6.17
N SER A 4 -6.98 -30.48 6.71
CA SER A 4 -5.91 -31.35 6.17
C SER A 4 -4.46 -30.86 6.27
N LEU A 5 -4.19 -29.73 6.89
CA LEU A 5 -2.82 -29.32 7.19
C LEU A 5 -2.27 -30.12 8.38
N ASP A 6 -0.98 -30.47 8.35
CA ASP A 6 -0.27 -31.00 9.52
C ASP A 6 0.15 -29.86 10.48
N GLY A 7 0.79 -30.24 11.60
CA GLY A 7 1.19 -29.27 12.62
C GLY A 7 2.22 -28.27 12.13
N THR A 8 3.17 -28.68 11.31
CA THR A 8 4.21 -27.79 10.75
C THR A 8 3.59 -26.84 9.73
N GLU A 9 2.77 -27.36 8.84
CA GLU A 9 2.06 -26.57 7.85
C GLU A 9 1.14 -25.54 8.51
N ILE A 10 0.45 -25.89 9.59
CA ILE A 10 -0.37 -24.95 10.37
C ILE A 10 0.50 -23.85 10.98
N ALA A 11 1.67 -24.19 11.52
CA ALA A 11 2.55 -23.22 12.16
C ALA A 11 3.08 -22.17 11.18
N ILE A 12 3.45 -22.58 9.95
CA ILE A 12 4.07 -21.71 8.95
C ILE A 12 3.09 -21.14 7.91
N SER A 13 1.84 -21.67 7.84
CA SER A 13 0.89 -21.23 6.81
C SER A 13 0.42 -19.79 7.04
N GLU A 14 0.46 -19.02 6.01
CA GLU A 14 -0.23 -17.73 5.94
C GLU A 14 -1.72 -17.95 5.63
N SER A 15 -2.60 -17.25 6.33
CA SER A 15 -4.00 -17.11 5.96
C SER A 15 -4.37 -15.65 6.12
N GLN A 16 -4.75 -15.03 5.03
CA GLN A 16 -5.02 -13.60 4.97
C GLN A 16 -6.37 -13.23 5.59
N GLU A 17 -6.56 -11.94 5.83
CA GLU A 17 -7.83 -11.33 6.31
C GLU A 17 -8.32 -11.90 7.65
N ARG A 18 -7.42 -12.28 8.51
CA ARG A 18 -7.72 -12.69 9.88
C ARG A 18 -7.10 -11.73 10.87
N MET A 19 -7.83 -11.48 11.93
CA MET A 19 -7.38 -10.63 13.02
C MET A 19 -7.18 -11.47 14.28
N ALA A 20 -6.07 -11.27 14.96
CA ALA A 20 -5.83 -11.77 16.31
C ALA A 20 -6.13 -10.63 17.30
N VAL A 21 -6.98 -10.92 18.27
CA VAL A 21 -7.42 -9.94 19.26
C VAL A 21 -7.11 -10.48 20.66
N VAL A 22 -6.51 -9.66 21.51
CA VAL A 22 -6.28 -9.99 22.93
C VAL A 22 -7.34 -9.26 23.74
N ILE A 23 -8.10 -9.99 24.54
CA ILE A 23 -9.17 -9.48 25.39
C ILE A 23 -9.08 -10.04 26.81
N ASP A 24 -9.68 -9.36 27.75
CA ASP A 24 -9.85 -9.88 29.12
C ASP A 24 -10.74 -11.14 29.09
N PRO A 25 -10.41 -12.22 29.81
CA PRO A 25 -11.24 -13.41 29.87
C PRO A 25 -12.71 -13.17 30.22
N LYS A 26 -12.99 -12.15 31.03
CA LYS A 26 -14.39 -11.78 31.41
C LYS A 26 -15.21 -11.27 30.22
N ASP A 27 -14.57 -10.72 29.20
CA ASP A 27 -15.23 -10.12 28.02
C ASP A 27 -15.36 -11.13 26.86
N ARG A 28 -14.83 -12.35 27.01
CA ARG A 28 -14.78 -13.38 25.97
C ARG A 28 -16.15 -13.72 25.38
N GLU A 29 -17.13 -13.99 26.24
CA GLU A 29 -18.46 -14.39 25.77
C GLU A 29 -19.16 -13.25 25.01
N GLN A 30 -19.00 -12.02 25.50
CA GLN A 30 -19.58 -10.87 24.84
C GLN A 30 -18.92 -10.60 23.48
N PHE A 31 -17.61 -10.79 23.38
CA PHE A 31 -16.88 -10.65 22.12
C PHE A 31 -17.34 -11.69 21.09
N LEU A 32 -17.45 -12.96 21.48
CA LEU A 32 -17.93 -14.03 20.59
C LEU A 32 -19.37 -13.77 20.12
N LYS A 33 -20.21 -13.21 20.99
CA LYS A 33 -21.56 -12.81 20.63
C LYS A 33 -21.58 -11.72 19.56
N TYR A 34 -20.78 -10.65 19.75
CA TYR A 34 -20.66 -9.58 18.76
C TYR A 34 -20.13 -10.08 17.41
N ALA A 35 -19.14 -10.96 17.42
CA ALA A 35 -18.64 -11.56 16.19
C ALA A 35 -19.74 -12.34 15.46
N ALA A 36 -20.55 -13.12 16.19
CA ALA A 36 -21.66 -13.87 15.61
C ALA A 36 -22.77 -12.95 15.05
N GLU A 37 -23.06 -11.83 15.72
CA GLU A 37 -24.02 -10.82 15.25
C GLU A 37 -23.57 -10.18 13.91
N GLU A 38 -22.26 -10.05 13.69
CA GLU A 38 -21.65 -9.57 12.45
C GLU A 38 -21.37 -10.68 11.42
N ASN A 39 -21.88 -11.90 11.67
CA ASN A 39 -21.65 -13.08 10.83
C ASN A 39 -20.17 -13.43 10.64
N LEU A 40 -19.36 -13.19 11.69
CA LEU A 40 -17.94 -13.51 11.71
C LEU A 40 -17.65 -14.76 12.55
N GLU A 41 -16.77 -15.61 12.07
CA GLU A 41 -16.23 -16.71 12.85
C GLU A 41 -15.15 -16.18 13.81
N ALA A 42 -15.35 -16.40 15.10
CA ALA A 42 -14.36 -16.09 16.12
C ALA A 42 -14.10 -17.30 17.02
N THR A 43 -12.84 -17.62 17.27
CA THR A 43 -12.43 -18.79 18.04
C THR A 43 -11.27 -18.41 18.96
N GLU A 44 -11.37 -18.81 20.24
CA GLU A 44 -10.24 -18.74 21.15
C GLU A 44 -9.15 -19.73 20.72
N VAL A 45 -7.96 -19.22 20.46
CA VAL A 45 -6.84 -20.03 19.94
C VAL A 45 -5.64 -20.04 20.87
N ALA A 46 -5.57 -19.11 21.82
CA ALA A 46 -4.43 -18.97 22.71
C ALA A 46 -4.80 -18.26 24.02
N VAL A 47 -3.94 -18.43 25.01
CA VAL A 47 -3.95 -17.68 26.28
C VAL A 47 -2.58 -17.05 26.45
N VAL A 48 -2.57 -15.77 26.85
CA VAL A 48 -1.33 -15.06 27.17
C VAL A 48 -0.78 -15.59 28.50
N THR A 49 0.51 -15.91 28.51
CA THR A 49 1.20 -16.45 29.69
C THR A 49 2.34 -15.52 30.12
N GLU A 50 2.81 -15.68 31.35
CA GLU A 50 3.99 -14.96 31.85
C GLU A 50 5.30 -15.53 31.31
N ASP A 51 5.31 -16.79 30.83
CA ASP A 51 6.49 -17.40 30.22
C ASP A 51 6.76 -16.74 28.85
N PRO A 52 7.94 -16.14 28.63
CA PRO A 52 8.27 -15.45 27.39
C PRO A 52 8.58 -16.43 26.24
N ARG A 53 7.64 -17.29 25.92
CA ARG A 53 7.72 -18.30 24.86
C ARG A 53 6.47 -18.31 23.97
N LEU A 54 6.65 -18.62 22.70
CA LEU A 54 5.57 -19.04 21.81
C LEU A 54 5.52 -20.57 21.84
N VAL A 55 4.43 -21.11 22.36
CA VAL A 55 4.18 -22.55 22.38
C VAL A 55 2.94 -22.85 21.56
N LEU A 56 3.07 -23.70 20.56
CA LEU A 56 1.94 -24.17 19.76
C LEU A 56 1.77 -25.68 19.97
N SER A 57 0.54 -26.09 20.26
CA SER A 57 0.16 -27.48 20.40
C SER A 57 -0.86 -27.88 19.34
N TRP A 58 -0.67 -29.04 18.73
CA TRP A 58 -1.58 -29.61 17.73
C TRP A 58 -1.82 -31.09 18.03
N ARG A 59 -3.09 -31.48 18.18
CA ARG A 59 -3.52 -32.84 18.51
C ARG A 59 -2.78 -33.41 19.71
N GLY A 60 -2.61 -32.61 20.76
CA GLY A 60 -1.95 -33.00 22.01
C GLY A 60 -0.44 -33.12 21.94
N LYS A 61 0.19 -32.71 20.86
CA LYS A 61 1.66 -32.65 20.72
C LYS A 61 2.09 -31.20 20.57
N GLU A 62 3.17 -30.85 21.26
CA GLU A 62 3.85 -29.58 21.05
C GLU A 62 4.56 -29.63 19.69
N ILE A 63 4.28 -28.62 18.84
CA ILE A 63 4.83 -28.49 17.49
C ILE A 63 5.76 -27.30 17.36
N VAL A 64 5.63 -26.29 18.22
CA VAL A 64 6.51 -25.13 18.32
C VAL A 64 6.71 -24.79 19.78
N ASN A 65 7.96 -24.52 20.16
CA ASN A 65 8.32 -24.02 21.48
C ASN A 65 9.55 -23.11 21.35
N ILE A 66 9.34 -21.83 21.13
CA ILE A 66 10.40 -20.87 20.78
C ILE A 66 10.38 -19.72 21.78
N SER A 67 11.56 -19.26 22.21
CA SER A 67 11.66 -18.09 23.10
C SER A 67 11.28 -16.80 22.36
N ARG A 68 10.72 -15.83 23.07
CA ARG A 68 10.46 -14.50 22.55
C ARG A 68 11.72 -13.82 22.06
N ALA A 69 12.84 -13.97 22.79
CA ALA A 69 14.12 -13.42 22.37
C ALA A 69 14.58 -13.93 21.00
N PHE A 70 14.30 -15.19 20.66
CA PHE A 70 14.57 -15.72 19.32
C PHE A 70 13.64 -15.10 18.27
N LEU A 71 12.35 -14.98 18.58
CA LEU A 71 11.38 -14.40 17.65
C LEU A 71 11.67 -12.91 17.35
N ASP A 72 12.10 -12.16 18.35
CA ASP A 72 12.38 -10.73 18.22
C ASP A 72 13.57 -10.45 17.30
N THR A 73 14.48 -11.42 17.12
CA THR A 73 15.66 -11.29 16.26
C THR A 73 15.64 -12.24 15.04
N ASN A 74 14.61 -13.07 14.89
CA ASN A 74 14.64 -14.21 13.97
C ASN A 74 15.89 -15.10 14.13
N GLY A 75 16.49 -15.10 15.34
CA GLY A 75 17.70 -15.86 15.64
C GLY A 75 19.00 -15.27 15.11
N ALA A 76 18.98 -14.12 14.45
CA ALA A 76 20.16 -13.45 13.93
C ALA A 76 20.01 -11.92 13.99
N HIS A 77 21.09 -11.24 14.41
CA HIS A 77 21.22 -9.80 14.19
C HIS A 77 21.45 -9.54 12.71
N GLN A 78 20.61 -8.68 12.16
CA GLN A 78 20.76 -8.26 10.78
C GLN A 78 21.19 -6.78 10.75
N GLU A 79 22.32 -6.56 10.14
CA GLU A 79 22.85 -5.22 9.91
C GLU A 79 23.16 -5.07 8.42
N ASN A 80 22.93 -3.90 7.87
CA ASN A 80 23.28 -3.61 6.49
C ASN A 80 23.65 -2.13 6.36
N ASP A 81 24.65 -1.86 5.55
CA ASP A 81 24.98 -0.50 5.16
C ASP A 81 24.05 -0.03 4.04
N VAL A 82 23.77 1.26 4.03
CA VAL A 82 22.97 1.91 3.00
C VAL A 82 23.75 3.05 2.38
N PHE A 83 23.92 3.02 1.07
CA PHE A 83 24.54 4.10 0.32
C PHE A 83 23.51 4.78 -0.59
N VAL A 84 23.12 6.00 -0.25
CA VAL A 84 22.18 6.79 -1.04
C VAL A 84 22.94 7.76 -1.93
N GLU A 85 22.89 7.53 -3.24
CA GLU A 85 23.43 8.46 -4.22
C GLU A 85 22.52 9.69 -4.34
N ILE A 86 23.13 10.86 -4.30
CA ILE A 86 22.41 12.12 -4.56
C ILE A 86 22.13 12.22 -6.06
N PRO A 87 20.86 12.36 -6.49
CA PRO A 87 20.53 12.44 -7.89
C PRO A 87 21.11 13.72 -8.52
N LYS A 88 21.63 13.62 -9.73
CA LYS A 88 22.16 14.75 -10.46
C LYS A 88 21.05 15.69 -10.89
N ALA A 89 21.20 16.98 -10.60
CA ALA A 89 20.19 17.98 -10.91
C ALA A 89 19.98 18.18 -12.42
N GLU A 90 20.98 17.93 -13.24
CA GLU A 90 20.89 18.00 -14.68
C GLU A 90 20.01 16.90 -15.30
N ASP A 91 19.88 15.75 -14.63
CA ASP A 91 19.12 14.60 -15.12
C ASP A 91 17.64 14.61 -14.65
N THR A 92 17.21 15.70 -14.00
CA THR A 92 15.83 15.79 -13.50
C THR A 92 14.80 15.76 -14.61
N PRO A 93 13.75 14.94 -14.51
CA PRO A 93 12.65 14.93 -15.48
C PRO A 93 11.81 16.21 -15.46
N LEU A 94 11.96 17.05 -14.42
CA LEU A 94 11.28 18.35 -14.32
C LEU A 94 11.91 19.41 -15.24
N LYS A 95 13.08 19.13 -15.82
CA LYS A 95 13.75 20.04 -16.72
C LYS A 95 13.02 20.07 -18.08
N ARG A 96 12.54 21.22 -18.45
CA ARG A 96 11.92 21.38 -19.76
C ARG A 96 12.96 21.17 -20.86
N SER A 97 12.65 20.33 -21.83
CA SER A 97 13.46 20.22 -23.06
C SER A 97 13.38 21.57 -23.82
N GLY A 98 14.48 21.92 -24.48
CA GLY A 98 14.56 23.14 -25.30
C GLY A 98 13.55 23.21 -26.43
N ASP A 99 13.82 24.01 -27.45
CA ASP A 99 12.91 24.25 -28.58
C ASP A 99 12.40 22.95 -29.20
N ILE A 100 11.08 22.88 -29.37
CA ILE A 100 10.41 21.78 -30.06
C ILE A 100 10.43 22.09 -31.55
N ALA A 101 11.27 21.41 -32.31
CA ALA A 101 11.41 21.62 -33.75
C ALA A 101 10.14 21.22 -34.52
N ASP A 102 9.44 20.17 -34.13
CA ASP A 102 8.17 19.73 -34.68
C ASP A 102 7.14 19.51 -33.58
N VAL A 103 6.22 20.45 -33.44
CA VAL A 103 5.16 20.41 -32.43
C VAL A 103 4.20 19.24 -32.67
N LYS A 104 3.88 18.94 -33.94
CA LYS A 104 2.95 17.85 -34.26
C LYS A 104 3.56 16.49 -33.92
N GLU A 105 4.80 16.27 -34.29
CA GLU A 105 5.51 15.02 -33.97
C GLU A 105 5.63 14.83 -32.45
N LYS A 106 6.04 15.88 -31.73
CA LYS A 106 6.16 15.85 -30.27
C LYS A 106 4.81 15.59 -29.60
N TRP A 107 3.73 16.21 -30.10
CA TRP A 107 2.39 15.96 -29.57
C TRP A 107 1.97 14.49 -29.77
N LEU A 108 2.11 13.96 -30.99
CA LEU A 108 1.73 12.58 -31.28
C LEU A 108 2.57 11.58 -30.47
N SER A 109 3.87 11.82 -30.36
CA SER A 109 4.75 10.95 -29.55
C SER A 109 4.37 10.96 -28.06
N THR A 110 4.03 12.14 -27.53
CA THR A 110 3.56 12.25 -26.13
C THR A 110 2.24 11.50 -25.91
N LEU A 111 1.27 11.64 -26.82
CA LEU A 111 0.00 10.92 -26.72
C LEU A 111 0.13 9.40 -26.91
N SER A 112 1.22 8.95 -27.52
CA SER A 112 1.53 7.54 -27.72
C SER A 112 2.36 6.93 -26.56
N ASP A 113 2.87 7.78 -25.67
CA ASP A 113 3.61 7.32 -24.48
C ASP A 113 2.65 6.58 -23.53
N LEU A 114 3.06 5.40 -23.05
CA LEU A 114 2.23 4.56 -22.18
C LEU A 114 1.85 5.23 -20.85
N ASN A 115 2.65 6.21 -20.41
CA ASN A 115 2.36 6.98 -19.19
C ASN A 115 1.42 8.19 -19.46
N ALA A 116 1.18 8.54 -20.71
CA ALA A 116 0.36 9.69 -21.09
C ALA A 116 -0.87 9.31 -21.92
N CYS A 117 -0.89 8.14 -22.56
CA CYS A 117 -2.03 7.69 -23.36
C CYS A 117 -3.25 7.40 -22.48
N SER A 118 -4.46 7.50 -23.08
CA SER A 118 -5.69 7.23 -22.35
C SER A 118 -5.76 5.77 -21.87
N GLN A 119 -6.09 5.59 -20.60
CA GLN A 119 -6.33 4.29 -19.97
C GLN A 119 -7.81 3.86 -20.04
N LYS A 120 -8.64 4.57 -20.81
CA LYS A 120 -10.09 4.36 -20.84
C LYS A 120 -10.47 2.91 -21.19
N GLY A 121 -9.79 2.28 -22.14
CA GLY A 121 -10.04 0.89 -22.51
C GLY A 121 -9.83 -0.10 -21.36
N LEU A 122 -8.86 0.14 -20.48
CA LEU A 122 -8.65 -0.69 -19.29
C LEU A 122 -9.77 -0.47 -18.25
N VAL A 123 -10.18 0.78 -18.04
CA VAL A 123 -11.26 1.11 -17.10
C VAL A 123 -12.60 0.52 -17.55
N GLU A 124 -12.90 0.55 -18.85
CA GLU A 124 -14.14 -0.02 -19.42
C GLU A 124 -14.24 -1.55 -19.30
N MET A 125 -13.14 -2.24 -18.99
CA MET A 125 -13.15 -3.67 -18.68
C MET A 125 -13.75 -3.98 -17.31
N PHE A 126 -13.92 -2.99 -16.44
CA PHE A 126 -14.39 -3.14 -15.07
C PHE A 126 -15.67 -2.33 -14.87
N ASP A 127 -16.57 -2.85 -14.04
CA ASP A 127 -17.76 -2.11 -13.65
C ASP A 127 -17.42 -1.11 -12.53
N SER A 128 -17.42 0.15 -12.88
CA SER A 128 -17.19 1.26 -11.95
C SER A 128 -18.44 1.72 -11.19
N SER A 129 -19.57 1.10 -11.44
CA SER A 129 -20.86 1.39 -10.79
C SER A 129 -21.31 0.32 -9.77
N ILE A 130 -20.47 -0.66 -9.47
CA ILE A 130 -20.76 -1.72 -8.51
C ILE A 130 -21.23 -1.11 -7.17
N GLY A 131 -22.36 -1.62 -6.66
CA GLY A 131 -22.97 -1.13 -5.44
C GLY A 131 -23.72 0.19 -5.58
N ALA A 132 -23.77 0.80 -6.76
CA ALA A 132 -24.46 2.07 -7.08
C ALA A 132 -24.08 3.24 -6.14
N ALA A 133 -22.88 3.21 -5.56
CA ALA A 133 -22.40 4.18 -4.60
C ALA A 133 -21.46 5.23 -5.21
N SER A 134 -21.04 5.07 -6.47
CA SER A 134 -20.10 5.99 -7.15
C SER A 134 -20.69 7.39 -7.30
N VAL A 135 -20.01 8.39 -6.76
CA VAL A 135 -20.31 9.82 -6.92
C VAL A 135 -19.55 10.39 -8.10
N LEU A 136 -18.27 10.05 -8.22
CA LEU A 136 -17.45 10.38 -9.38
C LEU A 136 -17.13 9.08 -10.15
N MET A 137 -17.55 9.05 -11.40
CA MET A 137 -17.20 7.98 -12.33
C MET A 137 -15.77 8.17 -12.83
N PRO A 138 -15.05 7.10 -13.22
CA PRO A 138 -13.67 7.19 -13.72
C PRO A 138 -13.49 8.15 -14.89
N TYR A 139 -14.53 8.29 -15.72
CA TYR A 139 -14.58 9.29 -16.79
C TYR A 139 -15.87 10.09 -16.66
N GLY A 140 -15.72 11.39 -16.47
CA GLY A 140 -16.81 12.34 -16.28
C GLY A 140 -16.99 13.30 -17.47
N GLY A 141 -17.79 14.33 -17.21
CA GLY A 141 -18.16 15.35 -18.19
C GLY A 141 -19.26 14.88 -19.15
N LYS A 142 -19.72 15.80 -19.98
CA LYS A 142 -20.83 15.58 -20.93
C LYS A 142 -20.60 14.36 -21.85
N TYR A 143 -19.37 14.14 -22.26
CA TYR A 143 -19.00 13.08 -23.21
C TYR A 143 -18.32 11.88 -22.54
N GLN A 144 -18.19 11.88 -21.20
CA GLN A 144 -17.50 10.83 -20.46
C GLN A 144 -16.07 10.58 -20.97
N LEU A 145 -15.34 11.66 -21.23
CA LEU A 145 -13.96 11.63 -21.72
C LEU A 145 -12.97 12.30 -20.77
N THR A 146 -13.46 12.97 -19.72
CA THR A 146 -12.62 13.65 -18.74
C THR A 146 -12.27 12.68 -17.63
N GLU A 147 -11.01 12.34 -17.54
CA GLU A 147 -10.49 11.45 -16.50
C GLU A 147 -10.70 12.03 -15.11
N THR A 148 -11.23 11.20 -14.21
CA THR A 148 -11.42 11.53 -12.81
C THR A 148 -10.33 10.85 -12.00
N GLN A 149 -9.50 11.64 -11.29
CA GLN A 149 -8.32 11.13 -10.62
C GLN A 149 -8.54 10.80 -9.13
N THR A 150 -9.78 10.85 -8.68
CA THR A 150 -10.17 10.54 -7.31
C THR A 150 -11.40 9.66 -7.32
N MET A 151 -11.35 8.56 -6.63
CA MET A 151 -12.55 7.78 -6.33
C MET A 151 -13.34 8.52 -5.26
N VAL A 152 -14.63 8.74 -5.49
CA VAL A 152 -15.58 9.25 -4.51
C VAL A 152 -16.81 8.37 -4.52
N ALA A 153 -17.11 7.76 -3.38
CA ALA A 153 -18.23 6.85 -3.24
C ALA A 153 -18.99 7.11 -1.93
N LYS A 154 -20.30 6.95 -1.95
CA LYS A 154 -21.12 7.00 -0.75
C LYS A 154 -20.82 5.80 0.15
N LEU A 155 -20.84 6.01 1.45
CA LEU A 155 -20.75 4.91 2.40
C LEU A 155 -21.97 3.98 2.24
N PRO A 156 -21.77 2.66 2.22
CA PRO A 156 -22.88 1.72 2.27
C PRO A 156 -23.61 1.83 3.61
N VAL A 157 -24.92 1.90 3.56
CA VAL A 157 -25.80 1.87 4.75
C VAL A 157 -26.82 0.77 4.56
N LEU A 158 -27.17 0.08 5.66
CA LEU A 158 -28.16 -1.01 5.60
C LEU A 158 -29.55 -0.48 5.35
N GLU A 159 -29.88 0.68 5.89
CA GLU A 159 -31.19 1.31 5.73
C GLU A 159 -31.05 2.81 5.50
N GLY A 160 -31.97 3.39 4.74
CA GLY A 160 -32.02 4.82 4.48
C GLY A 160 -31.07 5.28 3.37
N LYS A 161 -30.60 6.53 3.49
CA LYS A 161 -29.69 7.20 2.55
C LYS A 161 -28.64 7.98 3.34
N THR A 162 -27.46 8.12 2.75
CA THR A 162 -26.40 8.94 3.31
C THR A 162 -25.82 9.86 2.23
N ASP A 163 -25.36 11.03 2.64
CA ASP A 163 -24.53 11.93 1.84
C ASP A 163 -23.06 11.91 2.26
N THR A 164 -22.73 11.08 3.26
CA THR A 164 -21.34 10.84 3.64
C THR A 164 -20.65 10.03 2.56
N VAL A 165 -19.46 10.48 2.18
CA VAL A 165 -18.64 9.83 1.15
C VAL A 165 -17.28 9.43 1.70
N THR A 166 -16.70 8.41 1.11
CA THR A 166 -15.28 8.10 1.19
C THR A 166 -14.59 8.57 -0.09
N MET A 167 -13.34 8.98 0.04
CA MET A 167 -12.52 9.43 -1.08
C MET A 167 -11.19 8.68 -1.06
N MET A 168 -10.70 8.30 -2.23
CA MET A 168 -9.40 7.66 -2.38
C MET A 168 -8.72 8.16 -3.66
N SER A 169 -7.44 8.44 -3.57
CA SER A 169 -6.58 8.78 -4.70
C SER A 169 -5.21 8.18 -4.51
N TYR A 170 -4.42 8.18 -5.55
CA TYR A 170 -3.01 7.79 -5.48
C TYR A 170 -2.13 8.84 -6.14
N GLY A 171 -0.85 8.81 -5.80
CA GLY A 171 0.20 9.59 -6.44
C GLY A 171 1.37 8.68 -6.78
N PHE A 172 1.88 8.79 -7.99
CA PHE A 172 3.07 8.10 -8.44
C PHE A 172 3.54 8.67 -9.79
N ASP A 173 4.81 9.04 -9.86
CA ASP A 173 5.46 9.44 -11.10
C ASP A 173 6.67 8.52 -11.34
N PRO A 174 6.65 7.65 -12.36
CA PRO A 174 7.72 6.69 -12.63
C PRO A 174 9.05 7.36 -13.02
N TYR A 175 9.01 8.52 -13.65
CA TYR A 175 10.21 9.24 -14.04
C TYR A 175 10.89 9.91 -12.84
N LEU A 176 10.11 10.56 -11.98
CA LEU A 176 10.61 11.11 -10.72
C LEU A 176 11.16 10.04 -9.80
N SER A 177 10.42 8.93 -9.64
CA SER A 177 10.85 7.81 -8.79
C SER A 177 12.11 7.13 -9.31
N SER A 178 12.28 7.02 -10.63
CA SER A 178 13.49 6.47 -11.25
C SER A 178 14.69 7.39 -11.12
N TRP A 179 14.50 8.70 -11.24
CA TRP A 179 15.55 9.69 -11.06
C TRP A 179 15.94 9.86 -9.59
N SER A 180 14.97 9.98 -8.70
CA SER A 180 15.17 10.17 -7.27
C SER A 180 14.03 9.55 -6.47
N ARG A 181 14.30 8.49 -5.75
CA ARG A 181 13.31 7.79 -4.91
C ARG A 181 12.77 8.70 -3.82
N TYR A 182 13.63 9.53 -3.23
CA TYR A 182 13.24 10.54 -2.25
C TYR A 182 12.23 11.54 -2.82
N HIS A 183 12.57 12.20 -3.94
CA HIS A 183 11.66 13.17 -4.57
C HIS A 183 10.41 12.49 -5.12
N GLY A 184 10.54 11.30 -5.71
CA GLY A 184 9.41 10.50 -6.17
C GLY A 184 8.38 10.26 -5.06
N ALA A 185 8.84 9.87 -3.87
CA ALA A 185 7.97 9.68 -2.71
C ALA A 185 7.34 10.98 -2.21
N VAL A 186 8.11 12.09 -2.11
CA VAL A 186 7.58 13.41 -1.74
C VAL A 186 6.47 13.85 -2.70
N TYR A 187 6.71 13.71 -4.01
CA TYR A 187 5.71 14.08 -5.02
C TYR A 187 4.50 13.14 -5.01
N ALA A 188 4.68 11.85 -4.81
CA ALA A 188 3.58 10.89 -4.70
C ALA A 188 2.64 11.24 -3.54
N VAL A 189 3.17 11.55 -2.36
CA VAL A 189 2.38 12.02 -1.21
C VAL A 189 1.66 13.32 -1.54
N THR A 190 2.37 14.28 -2.11
CA THR A 190 1.81 15.60 -2.46
C THR A 190 0.69 15.47 -3.50
N GLU A 191 0.91 14.67 -4.54
CA GLU A 191 -0.05 14.44 -5.62
C GLU A 191 -1.33 13.78 -5.10
N SER A 192 -1.21 12.69 -4.33
CA SER A 192 -2.37 11.99 -3.78
C SER A 192 -3.23 12.90 -2.90
N MET A 193 -2.60 13.68 -2.04
CA MET A 193 -3.27 14.66 -1.21
C MET A 193 -3.95 15.75 -2.04
N ALA A 194 -3.25 16.32 -3.03
CA ALA A 194 -3.79 17.39 -3.87
C ALA A 194 -5.05 16.94 -4.64
N LYS A 195 -5.09 15.70 -5.11
CA LYS A 195 -6.25 15.10 -5.77
C LYS A 195 -7.47 15.03 -4.85
N ILE A 196 -7.30 14.63 -3.59
CA ILE A 196 -8.38 14.60 -2.60
C ILE A 196 -8.91 16.02 -2.36
N VAL A 197 -8.04 16.99 -2.14
CA VAL A 197 -8.42 18.39 -1.90
C VAL A 197 -9.12 19.00 -3.12
N ALA A 198 -8.62 18.73 -4.32
CA ALA A 198 -9.24 19.18 -5.57
C ALA A 198 -10.64 18.58 -5.78
N SER A 199 -10.92 17.43 -5.21
CA SER A 199 -12.24 16.78 -5.24
C SER A 199 -13.16 17.22 -4.10
N GLY A 200 -12.74 18.19 -3.27
CA GLY A 200 -13.53 18.75 -2.18
C GLY A 200 -13.32 18.05 -0.82
N GLY A 201 -12.32 17.20 -0.71
CA GLY A 201 -11.99 16.54 0.55
C GLY A 201 -11.35 17.49 1.57
N ASP A 202 -11.61 17.22 2.84
CA ASP A 202 -11.02 17.95 3.95
C ASP A 202 -9.57 17.48 4.18
N PHE A 203 -8.62 18.38 3.98
CA PHE A 203 -7.19 18.12 4.15
C PHE A 203 -6.87 17.46 5.50
N SER A 204 -7.45 17.94 6.59
CA SER A 204 -7.13 17.48 7.94
C SER A 204 -7.55 16.02 8.22
N LYS A 205 -8.43 15.48 7.38
CA LYS A 205 -8.97 14.12 7.52
C LYS A 205 -8.24 13.09 6.67
N ILE A 206 -7.28 13.50 5.85
CA ILE A 206 -6.52 12.60 5.01
C ILE A 206 -5.65 11.68 5.88
N ARG A 207 -5.58 10.41 5.50
CA ARG A 207 -4.67 9.40 6.03
C ARG A 207 -4.05 8.67 4.86
N PHE A 208 -2.75 8.38 4.97
CA PHE A 208 -2.03 7.69 3.90
C PHE A 208 -1.95 6.20 4.14
N THR A 209 -1.89 5.46 3.05
CA THR A 209 -1.34 4.11 3.00
C THR A 209 -0.27 4.09 1.93
N PHE A 210 0.78 3.31 2.12
CA PHE A 210 1.87 3.19 1.16
C PHE A 210 1.89 1.80 0.56
N GLN A 211 2.06 1.73 -0.76
CA GLN A 211 2.35 0.49 -1.47
C GLN A 211 3.72 0.66 -2.13
N GLU A 212 4.65 -0.20 -1.77
CA GLU A 212 6.03 -0.12 -2.24
C GLU A 212 6.43 -1.43 -2.90
N TYR A 213 7.18 -1.34 -4.01
CA TYR A 213 7.70 -2.49 -4.71
C TYR A 213 9.09 -2.20 -5.27
N PHE A 214 10.07 -2.90 -4.76
CA PHE A 214 11.48 -2.72 -5.10
C PHE A 214 12.09 -4.02 -5.61
N ARG A 215 13.21 -3.89 -6.31
CA ARG A 215 14.06 -5.02 -6.70
C ARG A 215 14.50 -5.83 -5.49
N ARG A 216 14.91 -7.08 -5.72
CA ARG A 216 15.39 -7.95 -4.64
C ARG A 216 16.58 -7.32 -3.91
N MET A 217 16.49 -7.29 -2.60
CA MET A 217 17.58 -6.87 -1.73
C MET A 217 18.65 -7.95 -1.63
N THR A 218 19.90 -7.50 -1.53
CA THR A 218 21.10 -8.32 -1.32
C THR A 218 21.96 -7.62 -0.26
N GLY A 219 23.19 -8.08 -0.02
CA GLY A 219 24.16 -7.37 0.82
C GLY A 219 24.77 -6.11 0.17
N ASP A 220 24.29 -5.71 -1.01
CA ASP A 220 24.75 -4.51 -1.72
C ASP A 220 24.11 -3.24 -1.12
N PRO A 221 24.90 -2.31 -0.55
CA PRO A 221 24.41 -1.08 0.04
C PRO A 221 23.64 -0.16 -0.92
N GLU A 222 23.95 -0.23 -2.22
CA GLU A 222 23.23 0.57 -3.24
C GLU A 222 21.82 0.05 -3.48
N ARG A 223 21.60 -1.24 -3.38
CA ARG A 223 20.24 -1.79 -3.51
C ARG A 223 19.34 -1.32 -2.38
N TRP A 224 19.85 -1.23 -1.17
CA TRP A 224 19.14 -0.72 0.00
C TRP A 224 18.84 0.78 -0.07
N SER A 225 19.55 1.53 -0.92
CA SER A 225 19.29 2.96 -1.11
C SER A 225 17.88 3.25 -1.61
N GLN A 226 17.30 2.36 -2.42
CA GLN A 226 15.99 2.59 -3.03
C GLN A 226 14.86 2.67 -1.98
N PRO A 227 14.60 1.61 -1.18
CA PRO A 227 13.57 1.68 -0.16
C PRO A 227 13.88 2.73 0.91
N PHE A 228 15.15 2.87 1.30
CA PHE A 228 15.54 3.84 2.30
C PHE A 228 15.28 5.30 1.88
N ALA A 229 15.67 5.67 0.65
CA ALA A 229 15.43 7.02 0.14
C ALA A 229 13.93 7.32 -0.06
N ALA A 230 13.16 6.34 -0.55
CA ALA A 230 11.71 6.45 -0.67
C ALA A 230 11.04 6.64 0.70
N LEU A 231 11.45 5.86 1.69
CA LEU A 231 10.96 5.98 3.06
C LEU A 231 11.24 7.36 3.66
N LEU A 232 12.46 7.90 3.47
CA LEU A 232 12.81 9.25 3.93
C LEU A 232 11.93 10.30 3.26
N GLY A 233 11.72 10.22 1.95
CA GLY A 233 10.86 11.17 1.23
C GLY A 233 9.42 11.13 1.71
N ALA A 234 8.86 9.92 1.90
CA ALA A 234 7.53 9.74 2.45
C ALA A 234 7.41 10.25 3.89
N TYR A 235 8.43 10.00 4.71
CA TYR A 235 8.50 10.50 6.08
C TYR A 235 8.50 12.03 6.14
N ASP A 236 9.39 12.67 5.40
CA ASP A 236 9.51 14.13 5.38
C ASP A 236 8.23 14.80 4.89
N ALA A 237 7.58 14.23 3.86
CA ALA A 237 6.31 14.73 3.37
C ALA A 237 5.18 14.61 4.41
N GLN A 238 5.09 13.47 5.12
CA GLN A 238 4.10 13.29 6.18
C GLN A 238 4.30 14.28 7.33
N ILE A 239 5.54 14.48 7.77
CA ILE A 239 5.86 15.46 8.82
C ILE A 239 5.56 16.87 8.33
N GLY A 240 5.97 17.22 7.12
CA GLY A 240 5.74 18.54 6.53
C GLY A 240 4.26 18.90 6.40
N PHE A 241 3.41 17.94 6.06
CA PHE A 241 1.95 18.14 5.98
C PHE A 241 1.23 17.94 7.31
N GLY A 242 1.84 17.33 8.30
CA GLY A 242 1.20 16.97 9.56
C GLY A 242 0.14 15.87 9.40
N LEU A 243 0.28 14.99 8.41
CA LEU A 243 -0.70 13.95 8.08
C LEU A 243 -0.05 12.56 8.25
N PRO A 244 -0.65 11.67 9.06
CA PRO A 244 -0.08 10.35 9.31
C PRO A 244 -0.46 9.32 8.26
N SER A 245 0.37 8.29 8.13
CA SER A 245 -0.01 7.02 7.51
C SER A 245 -0.67 6.09 8.54
N ILE A 246 -1.56 5.24 8.06
CA ILE A 246 -2.28 4.24 8.87
C ILE A 246 -1.84 2.81 8.58
N GLY A 247 -0.99 2.62 7.59
CA GLY A 247 -0.46 1.32 7.20
C GLY A 247 0.12 1.34 5.79
N GLY A 248 0.40 0.16 5.30
CA GLY A 248 0.95 -0.01 3.96
C GLY A 248 1.37 -1.45 3.71
N LYS A 249 2.00 -1.65 2.58
CA LYS A 249 2.56 -2.93 2.14
C LYS A 249 3.85 -2.65 1.38
N ASP A 250 4.91 -3.31 1.74
CA ASP A 250 6.17 -3.30 1.00
C ASP A 250 6.48 -4.69 0.41
N SER A 251 7.25 -4.70 -0.65
CA SER A 251 7.81 -5.91 -1.23
C SER A 251 9.14 -5.61 -1.91
N MET A 252 10.10 -6.48 -1.70
CA MET A 252 11.45 -6.37 -2.24
C MET A 252 11.79 -7.61 -3.06
N SER A 253 10.83 -8.09 -3.84
CA SER A 253 10.93 -9.30 -4.67
C SER A 253 10.98 -9.02 -6.18
N GLY A 254 11.10 -7.76 -6.56
CA GLY A 254 10.97 -7.28 -7.94
C GLY A 254 12.20 -7.54 -8.81
N THR A 255 12.76 -8.75 -8.77
CA THR A 255 13.86 -9.17 -9.65
C THR A 255 13.49 -10.51 -10.28
N PHE A 256 13.57 -10.56 -11.60
CA PHE A 256 13.43 -11.80 -12.37
C PHE A 256 14.65 -11.96 -13.30
N ASN A 257 15.49 -12.93 -13.02
CA ASN A 257 16.80 -13.11 -13.65
C ASN A 257 17.64 -11.84 -13.52
N ASP A 258 17.94 -11.19 -14.63
CA ASP A 258 18.69 -9.94 -14.79
C ASP A 258 17.81 -8.68 -14.89
N ILE A 259 16.50 -8.85 -14.82
CA ILE A 259 15.53 -7.74 -14.90
C ILE A 259 15.14 -7.31 -13.49
N ASP A 260 15.42 -6.07 -13.15
CA ASP A 260 14.96 -5.40 -11.93
C ASP A 260 13.74 -4.52 -12.25
N VAL A 261 12.71 -4.54 -11.40
CA VAL A 261 11.61 -3.59 -11.53
C VAL A 261 12.07 -2.18 -11.23
N PRO A 262 11.50 -1.15 -11.88
CA PRO A 262 11.69 0.22 -11.46
C PRO A 262 11.16 0.43 -10.03
N PRO A 263 11.71 1.37 -9.26
CA PRO A 263 11.19 1.71 -7.94
C PRO A 263 9.76 2.23 -8.02
N THR A 264 8.90 1.65 -7.24
CA THR A 264 7.48 2.02 -7.19
C THR A 264 7.07 2.33 -5.77
#